data_1c68ffb540a6b054c6082ddf26ccd5aa
#
_entry.id   1c68ffb540a6b054c6082ddf26ccd5aa
#
_cell.length_a   1.000
_cell.length_b   1.000
_cell.length_c   1.000
_cell.angle_alpha   90.00
_cell.angle_beta   90.00
_cell.angle_gamma   90.00
#
_symmetry.space_group_name_H-M   'P 1'
#
loop_
_entity.id
_entity.type
_entity.pdbx_description
1 polymer ?
#
loop_
_entity_poly.entity_id
_entity_poly.type
_entity_poly.pdbx_seq_one_letter_code
_entity_poly.pdbx_strand_id
1 'polypeptide(L)'
;MIRIIVALLLAAVFTAPTCAAETAFYPLPAGSFPHDVAPAADGAVWYSDQGRGLLGRLDPKSGKVEEIPLGPNAAPHGVIVGPEGAAWITEGGQNAIARVDPATRKVTLFGLPKNFADANLNTAAFDKEGKLWFTGQRGVHGRLDPATGKVDAWASPRPGTYGIATTPAGDVWFASLAGDSIGRIDRASGAVTVFDPPRRGVGPRRIWSDSKGLLWVSFWYGGAIGRYDPGAKAWKVYPMPKSTSGTYSVYVDDKDRVWATDWPANTIQRFDPVSESFTAFPSDKRGANVRQMLGRPGEAWGAESGTNRLVVIRD
;
A
#
# COMPACT_ATOMS: atom_id res chain seq x y z
N MET A 1 42.19 4.00 -61.23
CA MET A 1 41.42 4.92 -60.41
C MET A 1 40.21 4.16 -59.92
N ILE A 2 40.27 3.69 -58.67
CA ILE A 2 39.15 2.91 -58.00
C ILE A 2 38.31 3.90 -57.22
N ARG A 3 37.04 4.08 -57.58
CA ARG A 3 36.06 4.90 -56.81
C ARG A 3 35.44 4.04 -55.69
N ILE A 4 35.77 4.38 -54.47
CA ILE A 4 35.10 3.80 -53.27
C ILE A 4 33.82 4.58 -53.07
N ILE A 5 32.69 3.88 -53.18
CA ILE A 5 31.35 4.40 -52.82
C ILE A 5 31.13 4.08 -51.31
N VAL A 6 31.14 5.10 -50.47
CA VAL A 6 30.74 4.97 -49.06
C VAL A 6 29.22 5.12 -48.95
N ALA A 7 28.54 4.03 -48.66
CA ALA A 7 27.11 4.04 -48.38
C ALA A 7 26.91 4.44 -46.90
N LEU A 8 26.33 5.61 -46.65
CA LEU A 8 25.84 5.99 -45.30
C LEU A 8 24.53 5.28 -45.04
N LEU A 9 24.53 4.34 -44.09
CA LEU A 9 23.32 3.78 -43.50
C LEU A 9 22.76 4.78 -42.45
N LEU A 10 21.68 5.48 -42.78
CA LEU A 10 20.88 6.21 -41.80
C LEU A 10 20.04 5.19 -40.98
N ALA A 11 20.44 4.97 -39.74
CA ALA A 11 19.61 4.26 -38.79
C ALA A 11 18.43 5.17 -38.35
N ALA A 12 17.22 4.89 -38.82
CA ALA A 12 16.01 5.53 -38.31
C ALA A 12 15.74 5.05 -36.89
N VAL A 13 15.93 5.90 -35.88
CA VAL A 13 15.51 5.65 -34.50
C VAL A 13 13.99 5.84 -34.45
N PHE A 14 13.24 4.72 -34.47
CA PHE A 14 11.84 4.73 -34.19
C PHE A 14 11.66 4.96 -32.67
N THR A 15 11.39 6.19 -32.25
CA THR A 15 10.84 6.46 -30.91
C THR A 15 9.38 6.03 -30.92
N ALA A 16 9.07 4.94 -30.23
CA ALA A 16 7.68 4.59 -29.95
C ALA A 16 7.02 5.78 -29.21
N PRO A 17 5.77 6.15 -29.55
CA PRO A 17 5.07 7.19 -28.82
C PRO A 17 4.93 6.75 -27.37
N THR A 18 5.51 7.49 -26.43
CA THR A 18 5.23 7.34 -25.01
C THR A 18 3.78 7.78 -24.80
N CYS A 19 2.88 6.80 -24.58
CA CYS A 19 1.51 7.11 -24.19
C CYS A 19 1.58 7.92 -22.89
N ALA A 20 0.99 9.11 -22.87
CA ALA A 20 0.92 9.90 -21.65
C ALA A 20 0.08 9.13 -20.62
N ALA A 21 0.51 9.13 -19.35
CA ALA A 21 -0.24 8.46 -18.29
C ALA A 21 -1.66 9.04 -18.16
N GLU A 22 -2.66 8.18 -18.13
CA GLU A 22 -4.08 8.54 -18.01
C GLU A 22 -4.53 8.42 -16.56
N THR A 23 -5.27 9.44 -16.07
CA THR A 23 -5.92 9.39 -14.74
C THR A 23 -7.43 9.25 -14.91
N ALA A 24 -8.02 8.25 -14.24
CA ALA A 24 -9.47 8.06 -14.21
C ALA A 24 -9.99 7.99 -12.77
N PHE A 25 -11.24 8.46 -12.59
CA PHE A 25 -11.91 8.52 -11.29
C PHE A 25 -13.22 7.73 -11.34
N TYR A 26 -13.48 6.93 -10.31
CA TYR A 26 -14.67 6.11 -10.17
C TYR A 26 -15.47 6.56 -8.94
N PRO A 27 -16.61 7.23 -9.13
CA PRO A 27 -17.49 7.58 -8.02
C PRO A 27 -17.97 6.33 -7.29
N LEU A 28 -18.03 6.41 -5.98
CA LEU A 28 -18.57 5.35 -5.13
C LEU A 28 -19.97 5.73 -4.61
N PRO A 29 -20.74 4.78 -4.08
CA PRO A 29 -22.05 5.06 -3.49
C PRO A 29 -21.97 6.16 -2.43
N ALA A 30 -23.06 6.94 -2.31
CA ALA A 30 -23.11 8.07 -1.38
C ALA A 30 -22.82 7.63 0.07
N GLY A 31 -22.01 8.41 0.78
CA GLY A 31 -21.61 8.12 2.16
C GLY A 31 -20.47 7.12 2.30
N SER A 32 -19.90 6.62 1.19
CA SER A 32 -18.68 5.81 1.25
C SER A 32 -17.51 6.63 1.82
N PHE A 33 -16.66 5.96 2.56
CA PHE A 33 -15.40 6.51 3.06
C PHE A 33 -14.29 5.51 2.76
N PRO A 34 -13.86 5.43 1.46
CA PRO A 34 -12.89 4.44 1.04
C PRO A 34 -11.53 4.70 1.72
N HIS A 35 -10.91 3.63 2.21
CA HIS A 35 -9.66 3.73 2.95
C HIS A 35 -8.49 3.08 2.19
N ASP A 36 -8.51 1.79 1.95
CA ASP A 36 -7.49 1.05 1.20
C ASP A 36 -8.11 0.43 -0.06
N VAL A 37 -7.29 0.15 -1.06
CA VAL A 37 -7.68 -0.49 -2.33
C VAL A 37 -6.82 -1.72 -2.59
N ALA A 38 -7.38 -2.70 -3.29
CA ALA A 38 -6.65 -3.89 -3.72
C ALA A 38 -7.15 -4.35 -5.11
N PRO A 39 -6.41 -4.05 -6.19
CA PRO A 39 -6.72 -4.57 -7.52
C PRO A 39 -6.62 -6.10 -7.56
N ALA A 40 -7.66 -6.75 -8.09
CA ALA A 40 -7.73 -8.20 -8.24
C ALA A 40 -7.34 -8.64 -9.66
N ALA A 41 -6.94 -9.90 -9.79
CA ALA A 41 -6.52 -10.47 -11.08
C ALA A 41 -7.66 -10.56 -12.12
N ASP A 42 -8.91 -10.62 -11.67
CA ASP A 42 -10.10 -10.64 -12.53
C ASP A 42 -10.48 -9.25 -13.09
N GLY A 43 -9.69 -8.24 -12.78
CA GLY A 43 -9.87 -6.87 -13.24
C GLY A 43 -10.67 -5.97 -12.31
N ALA A 44 -11.34 -6.52 -11.31
CA ALA A 44 -12.04 -5.74 -10.29
C ALA A 44 -11.07 -5.07 -9.32
N VAL A 45 -11.60 -4.15 -8.51
CA VAL A 45 -10.84 -3.49 -7.45
C VAL A 45 -11.64 -3.55 -6.15
N TRP A 46 -11.06 -4.20 -5.16
CA TRP A 46 -11.59 -4.20 -3.81
C TRP A 46 -11.24 -2.90 -3.10
N TYR A 47 -12.10 -2.42 -2.23
CA TYR A 47 -11.78 -1.31 -1.33
C TYR A 47 -12.47 -1.50 0.03
N SER A 48 -11.80 -1.10 1.09
CA SER A 48 -12.40 -1.02 2.42
C SER A 48 -13.19 0.27 2.56
N ASP A 49 -14.47 0.15 2.92
CA ASP A 49 -15.33 1.29 3.27
C ASP A 49 -15.46 1.38 4.78
N GLN A 50 -14.51 2.08 5.39
CA GLN A 50 -14.37 2.14 6.84
C GLN A 50 -15.58 2.80 7.52
N GLY A 51 -16.13 3.85 6.90
CA GLY A 51 -17.26 4.60 7.47
C GLY A 51 -18.57 3.82 7.50
N ARG A 52 -18.72 2.83 6.60
CA ARG A 52 -19.96 2.07 6.44
C ARG A 52 -19.83 0.61 6.87
N GLY A 53 -18.65 0.17 7.28
CA GLY A 53 -18.41 -1.22 7.70
C GLY A 53 -18.55 -2.23 6.57
N LEU A 54 -18.16 -1.85 5.33
CA LEU A 54 -18.35 -2.63 4.13
C LEU A 54 -17.01 -2.94 3.45
N LEU A 55 -17.00 -4.02 2.68
CA LEU A 55 -16.04 -4.23 1.60
C LEU A 55 -16.74 -3.93 0.28
N GLY A 56 -16.21 -2.98 -0.48
CA GLY A 56 -16.71 -2.70 -1.82
C GLY A 56 -15.88 -3.39 -2.89
N ARG A 57 -16.52 -3.73 -4.00
CA ARG A 57 -15.88 -4.33 -5.18
C ARG A 57 -16.33 -3.57 -6.43
N LEU A 58 -15.44 -2.75 -6.96
CA LEU A 58 -15.65 -1.99 -8.19
C LEU A 58 -15.31 -2.86 -9.41
N ASP A 59 -16.18 -2.89 -10.39
CA ASP A 59 -15.85 -3.28 -11.76
C ASP A 59 -15.50 -2.03 -12.58
N PRO A 60 -14.23 -1.79 -12.92
CA PRO A 60 -13.83 -0.58 -13.63
C PRO A 60 -14.37 -0.47 -15.06
N LYS A 61 -14.81 -1.58 -15.68
CA LYS A 61 -15.36 -1.59 -17.05
C LYS A 61 -16.78 -1.04 -17.08
N SER A 62 -17.59 -1.42 -16.10
CA SER A 62 -19.00 -1.01 -16.02
C SER A 62 -19.24 0.14 -15.04
N GLY A 63 -18.29 0.45 -14.16
CA GLY A 63 -18.44 1.39 -13.04
C GLY A 63 -19.34 0.85 -11.92
N LYS A 64 -19.81 -0.39 -11.98
CA LYS A 64 -20.67 -0.99 -10.96
C LYS A 64 -19.88 -1.33 -9.70
N VAL A 65 -20.51 -1.10 -8.56
CA VAL A 65 -20.00 -1.44 -7.23
C VAL A 65 -20.89 -2.50 -6.61
N GLU A 66 -20.29 -3.59 -6.16
CA GLU A 66 -20.89 -4.58 -5.28
C GLU A 66 -20.50 -4.24 -3.83
N GLU A 67 -21.44 -4.22 -2.92
CA GLU A 67 -21.23 -3.93 -1.49
C GLU A 67 -21.45 -5.18 -0.66
N ILE A 68 -20.47 -5.53 0.16
CA ILE A 68 -20.46 -6.73 0.99
C ILE A 68 -20.36 -6.31 2.46
N PRO A 69 -21.45 -6.43 3.26
CA PRO A 69 -21.42 -6.16 4.69
C PRO A 69 -20.44 -7.11 5.41
N LEU A 70 -19.58 -6.55 6.26
CA LEU A 70 -18.61 -7.35 7.03
C LEU A 70 -19.14 -7.77 8.41
N GLY A 71 -20.35 -7.38 8.74
CA GLY A 71 -21.02 -7.74 9.99
C GLY A 71 -21.14 -6.58 10.99
N PRO A 72 -21.70 -6.85 12.17
CA PRO A 72 -21.91 -5.82 13.19
C PRO A 72 -20.59 -5.21 13.69
N ASN A 73 -20.60 -3.89 13.91
CA ASN A 73 -19.44 -3.11 14.38
C ASN A 73 -18.22 -3.17 13.46
N ALA A 74 -18.38 -3.56 12.20
CA ALA A 74 -17.28 -3.58 11.26
C ALA A 74 -16.71 -2.17 11.02
N ALA A 75 -15.39 -2.05 11.03
CA ALA A 75 -14.62 -0.86 10.69
C ALA A 75 -13.35 -1.29 9.92
N PRO A 76 -13.52 -1.73 8.66
CA PRO A 76 -12.40 -2.25 7.86
C PRO A 76 -11.39 -1.15 7.58
N HIS A 77 -10.11 -1.49 7.71
CA HIS A 77 -9.03 -0.54 7.44
C HIS A 77 -8.25 -0.94 6.18
N GLY A 78 -7.37 -1.93 6.28
CA GLY A 78 -6.60 -2.43 5.15
C GLY A 78 -7.33 -3.50 4.36
N VAL A 79 -7.11 -3.56 3.05
CA VAL A 79 -7.52 -4.67 2.20
C VAL A 79 -6.39 -5.09 1.27
N ILE A 80 -6.17 -6.40 1.14
CA ILE A 80 -5.24 -7.01 0.17
C ILE A 80 -5.91 -8.21 -0.49
N VAL A 81 -5.39 -8.62 -1.64
CA VAL A 81 -5.80 -9.86 -2.32
C VAL A 81 -4.82 -10.96 -1.97
N GLY A 82 -5.31 -12.07 -1.45
CA GLY A 82 -4.52 -13.26 -1.16
C GLY A 82 -4.18 -14.09 -2.42
N PRO A 83 -3.28 -15.08 -2.29
CA PRO A 83 -2.84 -15.92 -3.41
C PRO A 83 -3.99 -16.65 -4.10
N GLU A 84 -5.07 -16.95 -3.37
CA GLU A 84 -6.27 -17.61 -3.87
C GLU A 84 -7.33 -16.65 -4.45
N GLY A 85 -7.02 -15.34 -4.56
CA GLY A 85 -7.91 -14.30 -5.07
C GLY A 85 -8.93 -13.77 -4.07
N ALA A 86 -8.98 -14.29 -2.84
CA ALA A 86 -9.84 -13.76 -1.78
C ALA A 86 -9.38 -12.38 -1.31
N ALA A 87 -10.33 -11.53 -0.90
CA ALA A 87 -10.01 -10.30 -0.21
C ALA A 87 -9.76 -10.58 1.28
N TRP A 88 -8.67 -10.04 1.81
CA TRP A 88 -8.29 -10.12 3.21
C TRP A 88 -8.24 -8.73 3.82
N ILE A 89 -8.94 -8.54 4.93
CA ILE A 89 -9.22 -7.25 5.51
C ILE A 89 -8.73 -7.20 6.96
N THR A 90 -8.02 -6.14 7.32
CA THR A 90 -7.76 -5.82 8.72
C THR A 90 -8.99 -5.13 9.30
N GLU A 91 -9.76 -5.87 10.10
CA GLU A 91 -11.04 -5.44 10.62
C GLU A 91 -10.87 -4.88 12.04
N GLY A 92 -10.74 -3.53 12.13
CA GLY A 92 -10.43 -2.85 13.38
C GLY A 92 -11.59 -2.86 14.39
N GLY A 93 -12.82 -2.76 13.92
CA GLY A 93 -13.99 -2.70 14.77
C GLY A 93 -14.34 -4.03 15.45
N GLN A 94 -14.09 -5.14 14.75
CA GLN A 94 -14.30 -6.49 15.25
C GLN A 94 -13.03 -7.13 15.83
N ASN A 95 -11.89 -6.42 15.74
CA ASN A 95 -10.58 -6.89 16.20
C ASN A 95 -10.20 -8.26 15.61
N ALA A 96 -10.36 -8.39 14.30
CA ALA A 96 -10.18 -9.63 13.55
C ALA A 96 -9.51 -9.38 12.19
N ILE A 97 -8.99 -10.44 11.58
CA ILE A 97 -8.74 -10.47 10.15
C ILE A 97 -9.98 -11.07 9.49
N ALA A 98 -10.57 -10.37 8.53
CA ALA A 98 -11.68 -10.90 7.74
C ALA A 98 -11.19 -11.41 6.40
N ARG A 99 -11.74 -12.55 5.95
CA ARG A 99 -11.57 -13.09 4.60
C ARG A 99 -12.91 -13.11 3.89
N VAL A 100 -12.95 -12.57 2.69
CA VAL A 100 -14.14 -12.62 1.83
C VAL A 100 -13.83 -13.52 0.65
N ASP A 101 -14.62 -14.60 0.53
CA ASP A 101 -14.48 -15.55 -0.56
C ASP A 101 -14.87 -14.92 -1.90
N PRO A 102 -14.03 -15.03 -2.95
CA PRO A 102 -14.24 -14.30 -4.20
C PRO A 102 -15.45 -14.81 -5.02
N ALA A 103 -15.89 -16.04 -4.80
CA ALA A 103 -17.02 -16.63 -5.53
C ALA A 103 -18.35 -16.50 -4.77
N THR A 104 -18.33 -16.85 -3.48
CA THR A 104 -19.55 -16.94 -2.67
C THR A 104 -19.84 -15.68 -1.84
N ARG A 105 -18.86 -14.75 -1.73
CA ARG A 105 -18.90 -13.56 -0.86
C ARG A 105 -19.02 -13.89 0.64
N LYS A 106 -18.83 -15.14 1.01
CA LYS A 106 -18.84 -15.54 2.40
C LYS A 106 -17.73 -14.84 3.17
N VAL A 107 -18.11 -14.18 4.27
CA VAL A 107 -17.19 -13.55 5.22
C VAL A 107 -16.79 -14.56 6.29
N THR A 108 -15.50 -14.69 6.53
CA THR A 108 -14.93 -15.50 7.62
C THR A 108 -14.04 -14.61 8.48
N LEU A 109 -14.24 -14.64 9.79
CA LEU A 109 -13.47 -13.83 10.74
C LEU A 109 -12.48 -14.70 11.52
N PHE A 110 -11.26 -14.17 11.66
CA PHE A 110 -10.19 -14.74 12.48
C PHE A 110 -9.85 -13.73 13.59
N GLY A 111 -10.45 -13.92 14.76
CA GLY A 111 -10.29 -13.03 15.91
C GLY A 111 -8.88 -13.07 16.49
N LEU A 112 -8.41 -11.93 16.98
CA LEU A 112 -7.16 -11.86 17.72
C LEU A 112 -7.26 -12.55 19.08
N PRO A 113 -6.13 -12.99 19.66
CA PRO A 113 -6.08 -13.49 21.04
C PRO A 113 -6.65 -12.46 22.04
N LYS A 114 -7.35 -12.92 23.07
CA LYS A 114 -8.08 -12.05 24.03
C LYS A 114 -7.23 -10.99 24.73
N ASN A 115 -5.94 -11.25 24.92
CA ASN A 115 -4.98 -10.30 25.50
C ASN A 115 -4.63 -9.13 24.56
N PHE A 116 -5.11 -9.16 23.30
CA PHE A 116 -4.99 -8.08 22.30
C PHE A 116 -6.39 -7.61 21.85
N ALA A 117 -7.33 -7.44 22.79
CA ALA A 117 -8.74 -7.18 22.53
C ALA A 117 -9.06 -5.87 21.78
N ASP A 118 -8.11 -4.93 21.72
CA ASP A 118 -8.27 -3.63 21.06
C ASP A 118 -6.96 -3.26 20.35
N ALA A 119 -6.64 -3.96 19.27
CA ALA A 119 -5.40 -3.73 18.54
C ALA A 119 -5.48 -2.52 17.59
N ASN A 120 -6.68 -2.07 17.22
CA ASN A 120 -6.91 -1.06 16.18
C ASN A 120 -6.15 -1.44 14.88
N LEU A 121 -6.55 -2.56 14.28
CA LEU A 121 -5.87 -3.18 13.15
C LEU A 121 -5.73 -2.23 11.97
N ASN A 122 -4.60 -2.30 11.25
CA ASN A 122 -4.26 -1.35 10.21
C ASN A 122 -3.98 -1.99 8.85
N THR A 123 -2.82 -2.61 8.66
CA THR A 123 -2.36 -3.09 7.36
C THR A 123 -1.98 -4.56 7.44
N ALA A 124 -2.09 -5.27 6.32
CA ALA A 124 -1.64 -6.66 6.21
C ALA A 124 -0.77 -6.87 4.96
N ALA A 125 0.06 -7.91 5.01
CA ALA A 125 0.86 -8.39 3.89
C ALA A 125 1.07 -9.90 4.02
N PHE A 126 1.06 -10.62 2.89
CA PHE A 126 1.44 -12.03 2.84
C PHE A 126 2.95 -12.18 2.76
N ASP A 127 3.50 -13.14 3.50
CA ASP A 127 4.87 -13.59 3.26
C ASP A 127 4.90 -14.69 2.17
N LYS A 128 6.11 -15.09 1.79
CA LYS A 128 6.32 -16.10 0.74
C LYS A 128 5.85 -17.52 1.12
N GLU A 129 5.62 -17.79 2.41
CA GLU A 129 5.04 -19.03 2.91
C GLU A 129 3.50 -18.97 2.99
N GLY A 130 2.88 -17.87 2.56
CA GLY A 130 1.44 -17.68 2.56
C GLY A 130 0.86 -17.34 3.94
N LYS A 131 1.68 -16.95 4.91
CA LYS A 131 1.18 -16.41 6.17
C LYS A 131 0.85 -14.93 6.02
N LEU A 132 -0.29 -14.51 6.59
CA LEU A 132 -0.70 -13.12 6.58
C LEU A 132 -0.19 -12.43 7.84
N TRP A 133 0.73 -11.48 7.66
CA TRP A 133 1.21 -10.60 8.72
C TRP A 133 0.39 -9.33 8.78
N PHE A 134 0.17 -8.79 9.99
CA PHE A 134 -0.64 -7.60 10.19
C PHE A 134 -0.08 -6.70 11.30
N THR A 135 -0.53 -5.44 11.26
CA THR A 135 -0.23 -4.44 12.28
C THR A 135 -1.50 -3.92 12.93
N GLY A 136 -1.35 -3.38 14.15
CA GLY A 136 -2.40 -2.67 14.86
C GLY A 136 -1.82 -1.44 15.56
N GLN A 137 -2.49 -0.29 15.40
CA GLN A 137 -1.98 1.02 15.81
C GLN A 137 -1.74 1.17 17.33
N ARG A 138 -2.31 0.26 18.13
CA ARG A 138 -2.03 0.23 19.57
C ARG A 138 -0.74 -0.52 19.93
N GLY A 139 0.20 -0.60 18.99
CA GLY A 139 1.50 -1.24 19.20
C GLY A 139 1.41 -2.76 19.18
N VAL A 140 0.65 -3.30 18.21
CA VAL A 140 0.49 -4.74 18.00
C VAL A 140 0.97 -5.10 16.60
N HIS A 141 1.63 -6.24 16.48
CA HIS A 141 1.81 -6.93 15.21
C HIS A 141 1.45 -8.40 15.39
N GLY A 142 1.14 -9.08 14.30
CA GLY A 142 0.73 -10.47 14.39
C GLY A 142 0.80 -11.19 13.07
N ARG A 143 0.46 -12.47 13.13
CA ARG A 143 0.47 -13.39 12.00
C ARG A 143 -0.76 -14.30 12.08
N LEU A 144 -1.45 -14.42 10.95
CA LEU A 144 -2.49 -15.42 10.72
C LEU A 144 -1.95 -16.51 9.80
N ASP A 145 -2.17 -17.74 10.17
CA ASP A 145 -2.01 -18.89 9.27
C ASP A 145 -3.35 -19.19 8.58
N PRO A 146 -3.52 -18.89 7.29
CA PRO A 146 -4.78 -19.14 6.59
C PRO A 146 -5.19 -20.61 6.52
N ALA A 147 -4.24 -21.54 6.55
CA ALA A 147 -4.51 -22.97 6.45
C ALA A 147 -5.14 -23.54 7.74
N THR A 148 -4.76 -23.00 8.90
CA THR A 148 -5.23 -23.48 10.20
C THR A 148 -6.17 -22.51 10.89
N GLY A 149 -6.22 -21.25 10.45
CA GLY A 149 -6.94 -20.17 11.12
C GLY A 149 -6.28 -19.67 12.41
N LYS A 150 -5.07 -20.17 12.73
CA LYS A 150 -4.35 -19.76 13.94
C LYS A 150 -3.85 -18.33 13.81
N VAL A 151 -4.12 -17.51 14.82
CA VAL A 151 -3.62 -16.13 14.95
C VAL A 151 -2.65 -16.05 16.11
N ASP A 152 -1.42 -15.64 15.81
CA ASP A 152 -0.41 -15.26 16.80
C ASP A 152 -0.30 -13.72 16.81
N ALA A 153 -0.17 -13.10 17.99
CA ALA A 153 0.01 -11.66 18.13
C ALA A 153 1.02 -11.32 19.22
N TRP A 154 1.74 -10.22 19.04
CA TRP A 154 2.78 -9.74 19.92
C TRP A 154 2.66 -8.24 20.15
N ALA A 155 3.08 -7.79 21.33
CA ALA A 155 3.30 -6.38 21.58
C ALA A 155 4.54 -5.89 20.81
N SER A 156 4.40 -4.80 20.10
CA SER A 156 5.51 -4.16 19.40
C SER A 156 6.37 -3.35 20.39
N PRO A 157 7.69 -3.28 20.20
CA PRO A 157 8.58 -2.56 21.11
C PRO A 157 8.35 -1.04 21.10
N ARG A 158 7.66 -0.52 20.06
CA ARG A 158 7.27 0.89 19.94
C ARG A 158 5.79 1.01 19.53
N PRO A 159 5.09 2.08 19.97
CA PRO A 159 3.67 2.27 19.67
C PRO A 159 3.41 2.68 18.22
N GLY A 160 2.17 2.55 17.78
CA GLY A 160 1.72 3.08 16.50
C GLY A 160 2.23 2.31 15.28
N THR A 161 2.33 0.98 15.38
CA THR A 161 2.60 0.12 14.23
C THR A 161 1.52 0.34 13.15
N TYR A 162 1.96 0.59 11.90
CA TYR A 162 1.08 1.07 10.85
C TYR A 162 1.22 0.24 9.55
N GLY A 163 2.00 0.71 8.59
CA GLY A 163 2.25 -0.02 7.35
C GLY A 163 3.07 -1.29 7.57
N ILE A 164 2.84 -2.32 6.78
CA ILE A 164 3.62 -3.57 6.77
C ILE A 164 3.87 -4.01 5.34
N ALA A 165 5.04 -4.58 5.08
CA ALA A 165 5.42 -5.09 3.78
C ALA A 165 6.35 -6.31 3.92
N THR A 166 6.42 -7.10 2.86
CA THR A 166 7.37 -8.20 2.72
C THR A 166 8.34 -7.92 1.59
N THR A 167 9.61 -8.29 1.79
CA THR A 167 10.63 -8.19 0.75
C THR A 167 10.62 -9.43 -0.15
N PRO A 168 11.22 -9.40 -1.35
CA PRO A 168 11.38 -10.59 -2.18
C PRO A 168 12.12 -11.74 -1.49
N ALA A 169 13.01 -11.43 -0.54
CA ALA A 169 13.68 -12.43 0.30
C ALA A 169 12.75 -13.08 1.34
N GLY A 170 11.56 -12.48 1.57
CA GLY A 170 10.58 -12.95 2.54
C GLY A 170 10.74 -12.35 3.93
N ASP A 171 11.55 -11.30 4.10
CA ASP A 171 11.61 -10.54 5.34
C ASP A 171 10.33 -9.73 5.52
N VAL A 172 9.85 -9.65 6.75
CA VAL A 172 8.65 -8.88 7.11
C VAL A 172 9.07 -7.61 7.85
N TRP A 173 8.62 -6.45 7.33
CA TRP A 173 8.93 -5.15 7.87
C TRP A 173 7.68 -4.31 8.10
N PHE A 174 7.68 -3.50 9.13
CA PHE A 174 6.61 -2.54 9.38
C PHE A 174 7.14 -1.13 9.66
N ALA A 175 6.30 -0.14 9.43
CA ALA A 175 6.52 1.24 9.84
C ALA A 175 5.74 1.52 11.13
N SER A 176 6.29 2.35 12.02
CA SER A 176 5.68 2.74 13.29
C SER A 176 5.55 4.27 13.34
N LEU A 177 4.32 4.76 13.13
CA LEU A 177 4.05 6.19 13.03
C LEU A 177 4.32 6.93 14.35
N ALA A 178 3.71 6.48 15.43
CA ALA A 178 3.90 7.08 16.75
C ALA A 178 5.23 6.70 17.39
N GLY A 179 5.77 5.53 17.03
CA GLY A 179 7.09 5.06 17.50
C GLY A 179 8.27 5.62 16.73
N ASP A 180 8.00 6.37 15.64
CA ASP A 180 9.01 7.02 14.79
C ASP A 180 10.14 6.09 14.38
N SER A 181 9.79 4.92 13.81
CA SER A 181 10.74 3.86 13.47
C SER A 181 10.22 2.94 12.39
N ILE A 182 11.11 2.08 11.85
CA ILE A 182 10.71 0.86 11.15
C ILE A 182 11.16 -0.36 11.97
N GLY A 183 10.50 -1.49 11.80
CA GLY A 183 10.82 -2.74 12.49
C GLY A 183 10.91 -3.91 11.54
N ARG A 184 11.92 -4.77 11.73
CA ARG A 184 12.00 -6.09 11.08
C ARG A 184 11.52 -7.14 12.05
N ILE A 185 10.58 -7.97 11.63
CA ILE A 185 10.01 -9.05 12.43
C ILE A 185 10.81 -10.33 12.18
N ASP A 186 11.28 -10.98 13.23
CA ASP A 186 11.70 -12.38 13.17
C ASP A 186 10.47 -13.27 13.01
N ARG A 187 10.36 -13.96 11.88
CA ARG A 187 9.15 -14.70 11.52
C ARG A 187 8.90 -15.95 12.38
N ALA A 188 9.91 -16.48 13.06
CA ALA A 188 9.76 -17.63 13.93
C ALA A 188 9.23 -17.23 15.31
N SER A 189 9.82 -16.20 15.91
CA SER A 189 9.54 -15.79 17.29
C SER A 189 8.57 -14.63 17.40
N GLY A 190 8.36 -13.82 16.34
CA GLY A 190 7.64 -12.55 16.40
C GLY A 190 8.47 -11.40 16.99
N ALA A 191 9.72 -11.63 17.38
CA ALA A 191 10.59 -10.59 17.92
C ALA A 191 10.90 -9.51 16.88
N VAL A 192 11.09 -8.27 17.33
CA VAL A 192 11.30 -7.11 16.43
C VAL A 192 12.66 -6.49 16.68
N THR A 193 13.41 -6.30 15.59
CA THR A 193 14.57 -5.40 15.55
C THR A 193 14.13 -4.04 15.04
N VAL A 194 14.40 -2.99 15.81
CA VAL A 194 13.98 -1.61 15.50
C VAL A 194 15.10 -0.84 14.83
N PHE A 195 14.76 -0.01 13.85
CA PHE A 195 15.66 0.89 13.13
C PHE A 195 15.06 2.30 13.11
N ASP A 196 15.87 3.27 13.54
CA ASP A 196 15.47 4.66 13.56
C ASP A 196 15.59 5.30 12.15
N PRO A 197 14.71 6.25 11.79
CA PRO A 197 14.90 7.07 10.60
C PRO A 197 16.10 8.01 10.77
N PRO A 198 16.61 8.61 9.67
CA PRO A 198 17.81 9.45 9.74
C PRO A 198 17.61 10.74 10.53
N ARG A 199 16.37 11.12 10.80
CA ARG A 199 15.97 12.26 11.63
C ARG A 199 14.74 11.87 12.45
N ARG A 200 14.69 12.30 13.71
CA ARG A 200 13.53 12.09 14.59
C ARG A 200 12.33 12.93 14.19
N GLY A 201 11.14 12.44 14.51
CA GLY A 201 9.88 13.14 14.31
C GLY A 201 9.42 13.17 12.85
N VAL A 202 9.91 12.28 12.00
CA VAL A 202 9.47 12.19 10.59
C VAL A 202 8.22 11.36 10.42
N GLY A 203 7.89 10.49 11.37
CA GLY A 203 6.67 9.67 11.38
C GLY A 203 6.58 8.68 10.23
N PRO A 204 7.38 7.59 10.23
CA PRO A 204 7.25 6.49 9.29
C PRO A 204 5.82 5.92 9.32
N ARG A 205 5.09 5.98 8.19
CA ARG A 205 3.67 5.62 8.16
C ARG A 205 3.37 4.37 7.36
N ARG A 206 3.68 4.38 6.08
CA ARG A 206 3.53 3.23 5.18
C ARG A 206 4.90 2.77 4.73
N ILE A 207 5.01 1.50 4.39
CA ILE A 207 6.26 0.88 3.96
C ILE A 207 5.97 -0.07 2.80
N TRP A 208 6.89 -0.14 1.84
CA TRP A 208 6.84 -1.08 0.72
C TRP A 208 8.24 -1.54 0.36
N SER A 209 8.38 -2.68 -0.32
CA SER A 209 9.67 -3.17 -0.83
C SER A 209 9.72 -3.06 -2.35
N ASP A 210 10.88 -2.70 -2.90
CA ASP A 210 11.14 -2.86 -4.33
C ASP A 210 11.67 -4.28 -4.66
N SER A 211 11.93 -4.53 -5.95
CA SER A 211 12.41 -5.82 -6.46
C SER A 211 13.80 -6.20 -5.92
N LYS A 212 14.56 -5.24 -5.42
CA LYS A 212 15.91 -5.41 -4.86
C LYS A 212 15.91 -5.61 -3.35
N GLY A 213 14.74 -5.52 -2.71
CA GLY A 213 14.58 -5.62 -1.26
C GLY A 213 14.90 -4.34 -0.50
N LEU A 214 15.06 -3.20 -1.20
CA LEU A 214 15.13 -1.90 -0.54
C LEU A 214 13.74 -1.53 -0.05
N LEU A 215 13.67 -0.86 1.09
CA LEU A 215 12.42 -0.48 1.70
C LEU A 215 12.12 1.00 1.44
N TRP A 216 10.93 1.27 0.96
CA TRP A 216 10.42 2.61 0.72
C TRP A 216 9.39 2.95 1.79
N VAL A 217 9.53 4.12 2.41
CA VAL A 217 8.76 4.52 3.60
C VAL A 217 8.22 5.92 3.40
N SER A 218 6.92 6.13 3.60
CA SER A 218 6.35 7.47 3.65
C SER A 218 6.60 8.11 5.02
N PHE A 219 7.06 9.35 5.02
CA PHE A 219 7.30 10.14 6.24
C PHE A 219 6.19 11.18 6.41
N TRP A 220 5.17 10.83 7.22
CA TRP A 220 3.98 11.66 7.40
C TRP A 220 4.27 13.06 7.89
N TYR A 221 5.08 13.19 8.94
CA TYR A 221 5.47 14.50 9.47
C TYR A 221 6.68 15.08 8.74
N GLY A 222 7.44 14.25 8.06
CA GLY A 222 8.66 14.65 7.36
C GLY A 222 8.46 15.19 5.95
N GLY A 223 7.27 15.03 5.35
CA GLY A 223 6.99 15.44 3.98
C GLY A 223 7.97 14.87 2.95
N ALA A 224 8.22 13.56 3.02
CA ALA A 224 9.24 12.91 2.21
C ALA A 224 8.93 11.41 2.00
N ILE A 225 9.61 10.80 1.06
CA ILE A 225 9.80 9.34 1.01
C ILE A 225 11.22 9.01 1.43
N GLY A 226 11.38 8.00 2.29
CA GLY A 226 12.67 7.46 2.71
C GLY A 226 12.92 6.12 2.02
N ARG A 227 14.14 5.90 1.53
CA ARG A 227 14.62 4.59 1.08
C ARG A 227 15.59 4.05 2.12
N TYR A 228 15.31 2.89 2.68
CA TYR A 228 16.20 2.16 3.59
C TYR A 228 16.80 0.96 2.89
N ASP A 229 18.12 0.84 2.98
CA ASP A 229 18.88 -0.34 2.53
C ASP A 229 19.17 -1.23 3.75
N PRO A 230 18.53 -2.42 3.87
CA PRO A 230 18.76 -3.32 4.99
C PRO A 230 20.18 -3.89 5.05
N GLY A 231 20.85 -4.05 3.90
CA GLY A 231 22.20 -4.56 3.80
C GLY A 231 23.25 -3.55 4.29
N ALA A 232 23.14 -2.31 3.80
CA ALA A 232 24.01 -1.21 4.18
C ALA A 232 23.60 -0.54 5.50
N LYS A 233 22.37 -0.82 6.01
CA LYS A 233 21.75 -0.14 7.15
C LYS A 233 21.73 1.39 6.98
N ALA A 234 21.45 1.84 5.77
CA ALA A 234 21.57 3.24 5.39
C ALA A 234 20.25 3.78 4.81
N TRP A 235 19.99 5.06 5.10
CA TRP A 235 18.86 5.80 4.59
C TRP A 235 19.25 6.76 3.48
N LYS A 236 18.36 6.90 2.47
CA LYS A 236 18.34 8.05 1.57
C LYS A 236 16.94 8.65 1.59
N VAL A 237 16.85 9.99 1.66
CA VAL A 237 15.57 10.71 1.81
C VAL A 237 15.34 11.61 0.61
N TYR A 238 14.10 11.58 0.10
CA TYR A 238 13.67 12.38 -1.04
C TYR A 238 12.49 13.24 -0.59
N PRO A 239 12.70 14.55 -0.36
CA PRO A 239 11.63 15.48 0.01
C PRO A 239 10.53 15.53 -1.07
N MET A 240 9.28 15.65 -0.63
CA MET A 240 8.17 15.89 -1.56
C MET A 240 8.34 17.26 -2.23
N PRO A 241 7.98 17.42 -3.52
CA PRO A 241 8.27 18.65 -4.28
C PRO A 241 7.64 19.92 -3.72
N LYS A 242 6.49 19.81 -3.02
CA LYS A 242 5.72 20.96 -2.55
C LYS A 242 5.38 20.95 -1.08
N SER A 243 5.43 19.80 -0.42
CA SER A 243 4.91 19.62 0.93
C SER A 243 6.02 19.26 1.92
N THR A 244 5.92 19.80 3.12
CA THR A 244 6.84 19.51 4.24
C THR A 244 6.24 18.53 5.26
N SER A 245 5.01 18.04 5.01
CA SER A 245 4.29 17.03 5.79
C SER A 245 3.19 16.40 4.96
N GLY A 246 2.50 15.40 5.48
CA GLY A 246 1.32 14.82 4.85
C GLY A 246 1.59 13.80 3.74
N THR A 247 2.80 13.22 3.68
CA THR A 247 3.10 12.06 2.82
C THR A 247 2.48 10.82 3.44
N TYR A 248 1.31 10.40 2.94
CA TYR A 248 0.53 9.34 3.58
C TYR A 248 0.94 7.95 3.15
N SER A 249 0.87 7.65 1.85
CA SER A 249 1.09 6.32 1.28
C SER A 249 2.43 6.20 0.59
N VAL A 250 2.90 4.96 0.47
CA VAL A 250 3.93 4.55 -0.45
C VAL A 250 3.57 3.18 -1.02
N TYR A 251 3.77 3.00 -2.32
CA TYR A 251 3.60 1.77 -3.06
C TYR A 251 4.71 1.70 -4.12
N VAL A 252 5.26 0.52 -4.41
CA VAL A 252 6.24 0.33 -5.48
C VAL A 252 5.63 -0.56 -6.54
N ASP A 253 5.65 -0.12 -7.79
CA ASP A 253 5.08 -0.85 -8.92
C ASP A 253 6.05 -1.90 -9.50
N ASP A 254 5.59 -2.63 -10.51
CA ASP A 254 6.33 -3.68 -11.21
C ASP A 254 7.54 -3.19 -12.01
N LYS A 255 7.71 -1.85 -12.14
CA LYS A 255 8.86 -1.18 -12.76
C LYS A 255 9.79 -0.54 -11.71
N ASP A 256 9.63 -0.89 -10.44
CA ASP A 256 10.35 -0.30 -9.30
C ASP A 256 10.16 1.23 -9.15
N ARG A 257 9.08 1.80 -9.71
CA ARG A 257 8.74 3.20 -9.48
C ARG A 257 7.94 3.33 -8.19
N VAL A 258 8.18 4.41 -7.45
CA VAL A 258 7.58 4.63 -6.14
C VAL A 258 6.42 5.60 -6.26
N TRP A 259 5.24 5.16 -5.88
CA TRP A 259 4.04 5.97 -5.80
C TRP A 259 3.82 6.44 -4.37
N ALA A 260 3.62 7.73 -4.19
CA ALA A 260 3.37 8.34 -2.88
C ALA A 260 2.22 9.34 -2.96
N THR A 261 1.50 9.52 -1.86
CA THR A 261 0.40 10.48 -1.81
C THR A 261 0.80 11.68 -0.98
N ASP A 262 0.57 12.86 -1.53
CA ASP A 262 0.88 14.16 -0.94
C ASP A 262 -0.44 14.90 -0.65
N TRP A 263 -0.90 14.81 0.59
CA TRP A 263 -2.20 15.35 0.98
C TRP A 263 -2.29 16.87 0.89
N PRO A 264 -1.32 17.67 1.42
CA PRO A 264 -1.37 19.12 1.29
C PRO A 264 -1.33 19.61 -0.16
N ALA A 265 -0.54 18.96 -1.02
CA ALA A 265 -0.49 19.30 -2.43
C ALA A 265 -1.67 18.72 -3.23
N ASN A 266 -2.50 17.85 -2.62
CA ASN A 266 -3.64 17.19 -3.25
C ASN A 266 -3.26 16.42 -4.52
N THR A 267 -2.13 15.67 -4.44
CA THR A 267 -1.54 14.95 -5.58
C THR A 267 -1.15 13.52 -5.20
N ILE A 268 -1.14 12.66 -6.20
CA ILE A 268 -0.35 11.44 -6.22
C ILE A 268 0.98 11.78 -6.91
N GLN A 269 2.09 11.34 -6.36
CA GLN A 269 3.42 11.52 -6.91
C GLN A 269 3.98 10.16 -7.34
N ARG A 270 4.51 10.08 -8.55
CA ARG A 270 5.34 8.96 -8.99
C ARG A 270 6.80 9.38 -8.97
N PHE A 271 7.60 8.70 -8.20
CA PHE A 271 9.04 8.90 -8.11
C PHE A 271 9.77 7.82 -8.91
N ASP A 272 10.67 8.23 -9.78
CA ASP A 272 11.57 7.35 -10.51
C ASP A 272 12.92 7.27 -9.76
N PRO A 273 13.28 6.09 -9.20
CA PRO A 273 14.52 5.95 -8.44
C PRO A 273 15.81 6.05 -9.30
N VAL A 274 15.71 5.94 -10.62
CA VAL A 274 16.86 6.03 -11.53
C VAL A 274 17.20 7.48 -11.81
N SER A 275 16.19 8.28 -12.21
CA SER A 275 16.37 9.71 -12.48
C SER A 275 16.24 10.59 -11.22
N GLU A 276 15.80 10.00 -10.11
CA GLU A 276 15.48 10.67 -8.84
C GLU A 276 14.51 11.85 -9.01
N SER A 277 13.54 11.70 -9.90
CA SER A 277 12.58 12.75 -10.25
C SER A 277 11.14 12.36 -9.93
N PHE A 278 10.32 13.36 -9.60
CA PHE A 278 8.90 13.21 -9.33
C PHE A 278 8.05 13.63 -10.53
N THR A 279 6.98 12.87 -10.77
CA THR A 279 5.88 13.23 -11.68
C THR A 279 4.60 13.34 -10.88
N ALA A 280 3.92 14.49 -10.95
CA ALA A 280 2.71 14.76 -10.18
C ALA A 280 1.43 14.44 -10.97
N PHE A 281 0.47 13.81 -10.30
CA PHE A 281 -0.89 13.53 -10.78
C PHE A 281 -1.89 14.19 -9.81
N PRO A 282 -2.30 15.43 -10.09
CA PRO A 282 -3.22 16.15 -9.21
C PRO A 282 -4.62 15.54 -9.27
N SER A 283 -5.33 15.50 -8.13
CA SER A 283 -6.76 15.24 -8.15
C SER A 283 -7.52 16.44 -8.73
N ASP A 284 -8.56 16.19 -9.50
CA ASP A 284 -9.47 17.20 -10.06
C ASP A 284 -10.39 17.83 -9.00
N LYS A 285 -10.48 17.23 -7.80
CA LYS A 285 -11.23 17.73 -6.66
C LYS A 285 -10.32 18.03 -5.48
N ARG A 286 -10.58 19.12 -4.78
CA ARG A 286 -9.84 19.50 -3.57
C ARG A 286 -10.13 18.52 -2.42
N GLY A 287 -9.12 18.30 -1.57
CA GLY A 287 -9.24 17.49 -0.38
C GLY A 287 -9.46 16.02 -0.66
N ALA A 288 -8.92 15.50 -1.76
CA ALA A 288 -9.05 14.10 -2.15
C ALA A 288 -8.56 13.13 -1.06
N ASN A 289 -7.49 13.50 -0.34
CA ASN A 289 -6.93 12.71 0.76
C ASN A 289 -6.75 11.24 0.37
N VAL A 290 -6.00 11.01 -0.71
CA VAL A 290 -5.72 9.66 -1.20
C VAL A 290 -4.97 8.88 -0.12
N ARG A 291 -5.57 7.79 0.34
CA ARG A 291 -5.02 6.94 1.41
C ARG A 291 -4.09 5.89 0.83
N GLN A 292 -4.28 4.62 1.16
CA GLN A 292 -3.40 3.56 0.66
C GLN A 292 -3.54 3.39 -0.85
N MET A 293 -2.39 3.18 -1.48
CA MET A 293 -2.28 2.82 -2.88
C MET A 293 -1.81 1.38 -3.02
N LEU A 294 -2.38 0.67 -3.96
CA LEU A 294 -1.89 -0.61 -4.49
C LEU A 294 -2.09 -0.61 -6.02
N GLY A 295 -1.38 -1.48 -6.70
CA GLY A 295 -1.47 -1.56 -8.15
C GLY A 295 -1.39 -2.98 -8.70
N ARG A 296 -1.46 -3.06 -10.00
CA ARG A 296 -1.13 -4.21 -10.86
C ARG A 296 -0.38 -3.68 -12.08
N PRO A 297 0.26 -4.52 -12.90
CA PRO A 297 1.04 -4.05 -14.04
C PRO A 297 0.31 -2.99 -14.87
N GLY A 298 0.93 -1.83 -15.03
CA GLY A 298 0.40 -0.68 -15.75
C GLY A 298 -0.67 0.15 -15.02
N GLU A 299 -1.03 -0.17 -13.78
CA GLU A 299 -2.04 0.57 -13.01
C GLU A 299 -1.60 0.83 -11.56
N ALA A 300 -1.78 2.06 -11.11
CA ALA A 300 -1.68 2.44 -9.69
C ALA A 300 -3.03 2.98 -9.22
N TRP A 301 -3.63 2.31 -8.23
CA TRP A 301 -4.94 2.62 -7.67
C TRP A 301 -4.82 3.29 -6.31
N GLY A 302 -5.73 4.20 -6.00
CA GLY A 302 -5.82 4.86 -4.70
C GLY A 302 -7.25 5.11 -4.26
N ALA A 303 -7.46 5.23 -2.95
CA ALA A 303 -8.74 5.55 -2.34
C ALA A 303 -8.79 7.05 -1.97
N GLU A 304 -9.60 7.83 -2.68
CA GLU A 304 -9.87 9.24 -2.36
C GLU A 304 -10.94 9.35 -1.27
N SER A 305 -10.52 9.25 0.01
CA SER A 305 -11.45 9.27 1.13
C SER A 305 -12.20 10.60 1.32
N GLY A 306 -11.61 11.69 0.88
CA GLY A 306 -12.23 13.02 0.99
C GLY A 306 -13.21 13.36 -0.12
N THR A 307 -13.24 12.59 -1.21
CA THR A 307 -14.09 12.85 -2.38
C THR A 307 -14.97 11.67 -2.78
N ASN A 308 -14.91 10.58 -1.98
CA ASN A 308 -15.80 9.44 -2.16
C ASN A 308 -15.61 8.72 -3.50
N ARG A 309 -14.34 8.50 -3.88
CA ARG A 309 -13.99 7.90 -5.17
C ARG A 309 -12.79 6.96 -5.06
N LEU A 310 -12.65 6.10 -6.04
CA LEU A 310 -11.34 5.50 -6.36
C LEU A 310 -10.71 6.27 -7.52
N VAL A 311 -9.39 6.35 -7.50
CA VAL A 311 -8.57 6.91 -8.58
C VAL A 311 -7.65 5.83 -9.12
N VAL A 312 -7.43 5.84 -10.43
CA VAL A 312 -6.39 5.03 -11.08
C VAL A 312 -5.54 5.89 -12.00
N ILE A 313 -4.25 5.62 -12.00
CA ILE A 313 -3.31 6.15 -12.98
C ILE A 313 -2.82 4.95 -13.79
N ARG A 314 -3.01 5.03 -15.12
CA ARG A 314 -2.55 4.04 -16.11
C ARG A 314 -1.36 4.58 -16.87
N ASP A 315 -0.28 3.76 -16.96
CA ASP A 315 1.01 4.21 -17.52
C ASP A 315 1.74 3.10 -18.31
#